data_6569dfd0b10ea10b9c50d7aea8dec0f0
#
_entry.id   6569dfd0b10ea10b9c50d7aea8dec0f0
#
_cell.length_a   1.000
_cell.length_b   1.000
_cell.length_c   1.000
_cell.angle_alpha   90.00
_cell.angle_beta   90.00
_cell.angle_gamma   90.00
#
_symmetry.space_group_name_H-M   'P 1'
#
loop_
_entity.id
_entity.type
_entity.pdbx_description
1 polymer ?
#
loop_
_entity_poly.entity_id
_entity_poly.type
_entity_poly.pdbx_seq_one_letter_code
_entity_poly.pdbx_strand_id
1 'polypeptide(L)'
;MKLIGNLLGARLVGAGALIMALSLAFPTLMVPGSMVARADSVDKTAEGLATRRLRIVSTTANAGSQVVVSVELESEGDEVAASFTLNFDQTILSSPVVALGSGVPAGSTLSINTNQIASGRIGILVDSTNPFPLSPPNRQMITVTFNVAANAVSGVTPITFVTSPTPLSVSNPNGVLLQTIYEVGTVTINGSGPTFVTIGGRVTTPSGLNLRNAVVSLIDSNNVRRTATTSSFGLYSFDNVETGQTYTITVASKRYRFAAQIVPVTEARSDINFVGLE
;
A
#
# COMPACT_ATOMS: atom_id res chain seq x y z
N MET A 1 25.61 -29.23 -47.24
CA MET A 1 26.93 -28.57 -47.47
C MET A 1 27.26 -27.84 -46.18
N LYS A 2 28.00 -28.49 -45.29
CA LYS A 2 29.39 -28.19 -44.83
C LYS A 2 29.47 -26.79 -44.18
N LEU A 3 30.02 -26.53 -43.04
CA LEU A 3 30.89 -27.17 -42.01
C LEU A 3 30.83 -26.30 -40.74
N ILE A 4 30.70 -26.84 -39.54
CA ILE A 4 31.72 -27.17 -38.52
C ILE A 4 32.57 -25.97 -38.06
N GLY A 5 32.56 -25.74 -36.78
CA GLY A 5 33.52 -24.92 -36.03
C GLY A 5 33.25 -24.91 -34.52
N ASN A 6 33.64 -26.00 -33.87
CA ASN A 6 33.90 -26.12 -32.43
C ASN A 6 35.09 -25.23 -32.02
N LEU A 7 35.13 -24.76 -30.77
CA LEU A 7 36.19 -25.04 -29.78
C LEU A 7 35.95 -24.26 -28.49
N LEU A 8 35.83 -24.98 -27.40
CA LEU A 8 36.69 -25.06 -26.18
C LEU A 8 36.83 -23.73 -25.43
N GLY A 9 36.40 -23.54 -24.22
CA GLY A 9 36.66 -24.32 -23.04
C GLY A 9 37.92 -23.82 -22.31
N ALA A 10 37.78 -22.97 -21.29
CA ALA A 10 38.82 -22.84 -20.27
C ALA A 10 38.19 -22.44 -18.92
N ARG A 11 38.16 -23.38 -18.04
CA ARG A 11 38.09 -23.18 -16.58
C ARG A 11 39.39 -22.57 -16.11
N LEU A 12 39.36 -21.57 -15.25
CA LEU A 12 40.52 -21.27 -14.40
C LEU A 12 40.05 -21.28 -12.94
N VAL A 13 40.57 -22.29 -12.25
CA VAL A 13 40.53 -22.49 -10.81
C VAL A 13 41.82 -21.85 -10.27
N GLY A 14 41.73 -21.23 -9.12
CA GLY A 14 42.85 -21.26 -8.23
C GLY A 14 43.45 -19.92 -7.79
N ALA A 15 43.51 -19.84 -6.59
CA ALA A 15 44.63 -19.70 -5.66
C ALA A 15 44.50 -18.48 -4.74
N GLY A 16 44.27 -18.83 -3.50
CA GLY A 16 44.42 -17.94 -2.34
C GLY A 16 45.89 -17.52 -2.19
N ALA A 17 46.11 -16.29 -1.82
CA ALA A 17 47.41 -15.82 -1.34
C ALA A 17 47.30 -15.46 0.14
N LEU A 18 47.91 -16.29 0.95
CA LEU A 18 48.21 -16.12 2.36
C LEU A 18 49.33 -15.09 2.47
N ILE A 19 49.08 -13.91 3.07
CA ILE A 19 50.12 -12.96 3.39
C ILE A 19 50.55 -13.17 4.84
N MET A 20 51.72 -13.77 5.01
CA MET A 20 52.46 -13.82 6.27
C MET A 20 53.00 -12.41 6.62
N ALA A 21 52.65 -11.94 7.78
CA ALA A 21 53.25 -10.77 8.38
C ALA A 21 54.63 -11.16 8.94
N LEU A 22 55.69 -10.58 8.38
CA LEU A 22 57.05 -10.69 8.92
C LEU A 22 57.32 -9.46 9.78
N SER A 23 57.38 -9.66 11.07
CA SER A 23 57.81 -8.65 12.05
C SER A 23 59.32 -8.53 12.05
N LEU A 24 59.86 -7.38 11.65
CA LEU A 24 61.25 -7.02 11.81
C LEU A 24 61.37 -5.95 12.93
N ALA A 25 61.98 -6.36 14.02
CA ALA A 25 62.34 -5.47 15.11
C ALA A 25 63.63 -4.71 14.70
N PHE A 26 63.62 -3.39 14.78
CA PHE A 26 64.78 -2.53 14.73
C PHE A 26 65.00 -1.82 16.06
N PRO A 27 66.24 -1.66 16.52
CA PRO A 27 66.53 -1.09 17.82
C PRO A 27 66.45 0.44 17.81
N THR A 28 65.94 0.97 18.91
CA THR A 28 65.85 2.39 19.25
C THR A 28 67.23 3.07 19.29
N LEU A 29 67.39 4.12 18.49
CA LEU A 29 68.44 5.12 18.73
C LEU A 29 67.82 6.40 19.26
N MET A 30 68.15 6.73 20.51
CA MET A 30 67.73 7.98 21.17
C MET A 30 68.54 9.15 20.62
N VAL A 31 67.84 10.19 20.09
CA VAL A 31 68.41 11.53 19.87
C VAL A 31 67.56 12.53 20.59
N PRO A 32 68.13 13.35 21.50
CA PRO A 32 67.35 14.34 22.23
C PRO A 32 67.28 15.67 21.45
N GLY A 33 66.11 16.24 21.44
CA GLY A 33 65.90 17.67 21.17
C GLY A 33 65.42 17.97 19.74
N SER A 34 64.12 18.27 19.63
CA SER A 34 63.65 19.47 18.95
C SER A 34 62.18 19.38 18.63
N MET A 35 61.46 20.40 19.03
CA MET A 35 60.24 20.94 18.48
C MET A 35 59.02 20.00 18.33
N VAL A 36 58.12 20.18 19.26
CA VAL A 36 56.71 19.86 19.14
C VAL A 36 56.13 20.62 17.92
N ALA A 37 56.11 19.99 16.78
CA ALA A 37 55.17 20.35 15.75
C ALA A 37 53.83 19.71 16.14
N ARG A 38 52.96 20.52 16.68
CA ARG A 38 51.57 20.20 16.93
C ARG A 38 50.90 20.00 15.59
N ALA A 39 50.93 18.79 15.10
CA ALA A 39 50.08 18.39 14.02
C ALA A 39 48.67 18.25 14.58
N ASP A 40 47.95 19.34 14.61
CA ASP A 40 46.51 19.38 14.72
C ASP A 40 45.92 18.94 13.36
N SER A 41 46.23 17.71 12.94
CA SER A 41 45.40 17.02 11.98
C SER A 41 44.25 16.45 12.79
N VAL A 42 43.27 17.29 13.05
CA VAL A 42 41.91 16.82 13.33
C VAL A 42 41.52 15.95 12.14
N ASP A 43 41.58 14.64 12.40
CA ASP A 43 41.00 13.65 11.49
C ASP A 43 39.50 13.93 11.37
N LYS A 44 39.11 14.77 10.40
CA LYS A 44 37.73 15.02 9.98
C LYS A 44 37.14 13.88 9.16
N THR A 45 37.56 12.67 9.42
CA THR A 45 37.04 11.48 8.77
C THR A 45 36.18 10.70 9.75
N ALA A 46 35.05 11.23 10.10
CA ALA A 46 33.79 10.56 10.49
C ALA A 46 32.78 11.56 11.09
N GLU A 47 32.68 12.77 10.62
CA GLU A 47 31.38 13.42 10.67
C GLU A 47 30.49 12.57 9.77
N GLY A 48 29.62 11.76 10.38
CA GLY A 48 28.67 10.95 9.63
C GLY A 48 27.99 11.87 8.63
N LEU A 49 28.07 11.52 7.35
CA LEU A 49 27.39 12.25 6.30
C LEU A 49 25.94 12.40 6.76
N ALA A 50 25.57 13.63 7.10
CA ALA A 50 24.21 13.96 7.46
C ALA A 50 23.31 13.39 6.37
N THR A 51 22.42 12.52 6.73
CA THR A 51 21.67 11.73 5.77
C THR A 51 20.24 12.24 5.77
N ARG A 52 19.88 12.97 4.70
CA ARG A 52 18.51 13.43 4.48
C ARG A 52 17.56 12.25 4.41
N ARG A 53 16.40 12.43 5.01
CA ARG A 53 15.33 11.42 4.99
C ARG A 53 14.06 12.05 4.49
N LEU A 54 13.50 11.45 3.46
CA LEU A 54 12.15 11.70 3.02
C LEU A 54 11.30 10.51 3.48
N ARG A 55 10.34 10.75 4.37
CA ARG A 55 9.54 9.68 4.96
C ARG A 55 8.06 9.91 4.81
N ILE A 56 7.32 8.83 4.63
CA ILE A 56 5.87 8.81 4.70
C ILE A 56 5.47 8.50 6.14
N VAL A 57 4.67 9.38 6.75
CA VAL A 57 4.23 9.20 8.14
C VAL A 57 3.09 8.19 8.18
N SER A 58 3.30 7.10 8.93
CA SER A 58 2.25 6.10 9.14
C SER A 58 1.09 6.67 9.96
N THR A 59 -0.13 6.29 9.59
CA THR A 59 -1.36 6.80 10.22
C THR A 59 -2.44 5.72 10.29
N THR A 60 -3.56 6.05 10.90
CA THR A 60 -4.72 5.16 11.05
C THR A 60 -5.96 5.83 10.50
N ALA A 61 -6.85 5.06 9.89
CA ALA A 61 -8.11 5.54 9.35
C ALA A 61 -9.24 4.52 9.53
N ASN A 62 -10.48 4.99 9.52
CA ASN A 62 -11.65 4.11 9.49
C ASN A 62 -12.10 3.89 8.04
N ALA A 63 -12.66 2.71 7.76
CA ALA A 63 -13.33 2.47 6.48
C ALA A 63 -14.43 3.52 6.23
N GLY A 64 -14.52 4.02 5.00
CA GLY A 64 -15.47 5.06 4.60
C GLY A 64 -15.13 6.48 5.04
N SER A 65 -13.99 6.70 5.73
CA SER A 65 -13.53 8.04 6.13
C SER A 65 -12.51 8.63 5.17
N GLN A 66 -12.11 9.87 5.42
CA GLN A 66 -10.90 10.45 4.82
C GLN A 66 -9.70 10.22 5.74
N VAL A 67 -8.52 10.12 5.14
CA VAL A 67 -7.23 10.04 5.84
C VAL A 67 -6.24 11.02 5.24
N VAL A 68 -5.52 11.72 6.12
CA VAL A 68 -4.42 12.60 5.74
C VAL A 68 -3.11 11.89 6.02
N VAL A 69 -2.28 11.75 4.99
CA VAL A 69 -0.94 11.18 5.06
C VAL A 69 0.06 12.31 4.84
N SER A 70 1.01 12.47 5.75
CA SER A 70 2.08 13.45 5.62
C SER A 70 3.32 12.81 5.00
N VAL A 71 4.00 13.56 4.14
CA VAL A 71 5.37 13.27 3.72
C VAL A 71 6.27 14.34 4.32
N GLU A 72 7.28 13.91 5.05
CA GLU A 72 8.18 14.76 5.81
C GLU A 72 9.61 14.63 5.31
N LEU A 73 10.34 15.75 5.31
CA LEU A 73 11.76 15.80 4.99
C LEU A 73 12.56 16.19 6.24
N GLU A 74 13.50 15.35 6.64
CA GLU A 74 14.59 15.72 7.53
C GLU A 74 15.62 16.48 6.68
N SER A 75 15.58 17.81 6.77
CA SER A 75 16.34 18.73 5.94
C SER A 75 17.66 19.10 6.60
N GLU A 76 18.71 19.23 5.81
CA GLU A 76 20.01 19.79 6.21
C GLU A 76 20.08 21.32 5.98
N GLY A 77 19.06 21.90 5.34
CA GLY A 77 18.93 23.33 5.10
C GLY A 77 19.58 23.83 3.81
N ASP A 78 19.97 22.93 2.93
CA ASP A 78 20.50 23.24 1.60
C ASP A 78 19.59 22.73 0.44
N GLU A 79 18.50 22.06 0.77
CA GLU A 79 17.55 21.55 -0.21
C GLU A 79 16.57 22.64 -0.66
N VAL A 80 16.30 22.70 -1.96
CA VAL A 80 15.30 23.61 -2.54
C VAL A 80 14.22 22.88 -3.31
N ALA A 81 14.47 21.66 -3.74
CA ALA A 81 13.49 20.87 -4.47
C ALA A 81 13.50 19.41 -4.04
N ALA A 82 12.32 18.80 -4.07
CA ALA A 82 12.14 17.37 -3.88
C ALA A 82 11.10 16.85 -4.87
N SER A 83 11.46 15.77 -5.58
CA SER A 83 10.54 15.06 -6.46
C SER A 83 10.43 13.60 -6.07
N PHE A 84 9.24 13.03 -6.20
CA PHE A 84 8.98 11.63 -5.90
C PHE A 84 7.63 11.18 -6.43
N THR A 85 7.42 9.88 -6.48
CA THR A 85 6.13 9.28 -6.76
C THR A 85 5.70 8.45 -5.57
N LEU A 86 4.46 8.64 -5.13
CA LEU A 86 3.80 7.77 -4.15
C LEU A 86 3.04 6.68 -4.89
N ASN A 87 3.19 5.44 -4.41
CA ASN A 87 2.44 4.28 -4.86
C ASN A 87 1.57 3.76 -3.71
N PHE A 88 0.30 3.55 -3.98
CA PHE A 88 -0.72 3.14 -3.01
C PHE A 88 -1.73 2.20 -3.65
N ASP A 89 -2.46 1.44 -2.83
CA ASP A 89 -3.56 0.59 -3.29
C ASP A 89 -4.81 1.45 -3.53
N GLN A 90 -5.16 1.67 -4.82
CA GLN A 90 -6.32 2.46 -5.20
C GLN A 90 -7.67 1.79 -4.88
N THR A 91 -7.68 0.48 -4.59
CA THR A 91 -8.90 -0.21 -4.16
C THR A 91 -9.26 0.11 -2.70
N ILE A 92 -8.27 0.56 -1.92
CA ILE A 92 -8.40 0.95 -0.52
C ILE A 92 -8.37 2.46 -0.35
N LEU A 93 -7.39 3.13 -1.01
CA LEU A 93 -7.15 4.57 -0.93
C LEU A 93 -7.42 5.22 -2.29
N SER A 94 -8.37 6.13 -2.38
CA SER A 94 -8.79 6.74 -3.64
C SER A 94 -8.82 8.26 -3.58
N SER A 95 -8.91 8.90 -4.76
CA SER A 95 -9.09 10.36 -4.91
C SER A 95 -8.05 11.19 -4.13
N PRO A 96 -6.74 10.97 -4.33
CA PRO A 96 -5.72 11.72 -3.61
C PRO A 96 -5.77 13.22 -3.93
N VAL A 97 -5.79 14.04 -2.89
CA VAL A 97 -5.66 15.50 -2.96
C VAL A 97 -4.36 15.88 -2.25
N VAL A 98 -3.43 16.48 -2.99
CA VAL A 98 -2.11 16.86 -2.49
C VAL A 98 -2.09 18.36 -2.18
N ALA A 99 -1.54 18.73 -1.03
CA ALA A 99 -1.31 20.10 -0.63
C ALA A 99 0.10 20.28 -0.06
N LEU A 100 0.64 21.50 -0.17
CA LEU A 100 1.89 21.85 0.51
C LEU A 100 1.73 21.72 2.03
N GLY A 101 2.73 21.19 2.68
CA GLY A 101 2.81 21.09 4.13
C GLY A 101 3.25 22.41 4.78
N SER A 102 3.06 22.52 6.08
CA SER A 102 3.47 23.70 6.87
C SER A 102 4.98 23.88 6.98
N GLY A 103 5.74 22.88 6.60
CA GLY A 103 7.18 22.84 6.69
C GLY A 103 7.93 23.50 5.51
N VAL A 104 7.29 23.73 4.37
CA VAL A 104 7.96 24.34 3.21
C VAL A 104 7.96 25.86 3.29
N PRO A 105 8.98 26.55 2.69
CA PRO A 105 9.02 28.00 2.66
C PRO A 105 7.81 28.62 1.97
N ALA A 106 7.45 29.82 2.36
CA ALA A 106 6.44 30.61 1.63
C ALA A 106 6.88 30.83 0.18
N GLY A 107 5.93 30.71 -0.75
CA GLY A 107 6.22 30.81 -2.18
C GLY A 107 6.73 29.54 -2.85
N SER A 108 6.83 28.44 -2.12
CA SER A 108 7.09 27.13 -2.72
C SER A 108 5.98 26.74 -3.70
N THR A 109 6.35 26.04 -4.77
CA THR A 109 5.42 25.53 -5.78
C THR A 109 5.22 24.04 -5.64
N LEU A 110 4.03 23.58 -6.02
CA LEU A 110 3.64 22.17 -6.03
C LEU A 110 3.19 21.79 -7.44
N SER A 111 3.88 20.84 -8.04
CA SER A 111 3.47 20.25 -9.32
C SER A 111 3.08 18.80 -9.12
N ILE A 112 1.94 18.40 -9.70
CA ILE A 112 1.36 17.06 -9.53
C ILE A 112 1.26 16.39 -10.90
N ASN A 113 1.75 15.14 -11.00
CA ASN A 113 1.63 14.31 -12.17
C ASN A 113 0.66 13.16 -11.89
N THR A 114 -0.51 13.18 -12.53
CA THR A 114 -1.59 12.21 -12.36
C THR A 114 -1.67 11.17 -13.49
N ASN A 115 -0.69 11.14 -14.41
CA ASN A 115 -0.73 10.26 -15.59
C ASN A 115 -0.86 8.76 -15.26
N GLN A 116 -0.47 8.35 -14.04
CA GLN A 116 -0.56 6.97 -13.58
C GLN A 116 -1.50 6.80 -12.37
N ILE A 117 -2.41 7.73 -12.15
CA ILE A 117 -3.32 7.70 -11.00
C ILE A 117 -4.22 6.45 -11.02
N ALA A 118 -4.62 5.99 -12.21
CA ALA A 118 -5.40 4.76 -12.40
C ALA A 118 -4.63 3.48 -12.00
N SER A 119 -3.32 3.58 -11.81
CA SER A 119 -2.46 2.50 -11.32
C SER A 119 -2.02 2.71 -9.86
N GLY A 120 -2.68 3.60 -9.13
CA GLY A 120 -2.33 3.92 -7.75
C GLY A 120 -1.03 4.69 -7.60
N ARG A 121 -0.63 5.50 -8.60
CA ARG A 121 0.60 6.29 -8.57
C ARG A 121 0.34 7.75 -8.81
N ILE A 122 0.94 8.59 -7.98
CA ILE A 122 0.89 10.05 -8.09
C ILE A 122 2.29 10.63 -7.98
N GLY A 123 2.72 11.35 -9.00
CA GLY A 123 4.01 12.02 -9.02
C GLY A 123 3.90 13.42 -8.42
N ILE A 124 4.90 13.81 -7.68
CA ILE A 124 4.93 15.06 -6.91
C ILE A 124 6.28 15.73 -7.11
N LEU A 125 6.26 17.06 -7.31
CA LEU A 125 7.43 17.92 -7.27
C LEU A 125 7.09 19.11 -6.38
N VAL A 126 7.91 19.33 -5.37
CA VAL A 126 7.92 20.55 -4.55
C VAL A 126 9.19 21.31 -4.87
N ASP A 127 9.06 22.57 -5.25
CA ASP A 127 10.18 23.44 -5.58
C ASP A 127 10.08 24.78 -4.84
N SER A 128 11.21 25.33 -4.44
CA SER A 128 11.29 26.56 -3.66
C SER A 128 12.50 27.39 -4.09
N THR A 129 12.35 28.70 -4.10
CA THR A 129 13.48 29.62 -4.30
C THR A 129 14.39 29.74 -3.07
N ASN A 130 13.87 29.37 -1.91
CA ASN A 130 14.60 29.38 -0.65
C ASN A 130 14.83 27.94 -0.16
N PRO A 131 15.99 27.66 0.47
CA PRO A 131 16.23 26.35 1.07
C PRO A 131 15.15 25.99 2.07
N PHE A 132 14.82 24.71 2.14
CA PHE A 132 13.92 24.20 3.18
C PHE A 132 14.56 24.42 4.54
N PRO A 133 13.89 25.12 5.47
CA PRO A 133 14.55 25.50 6.72
C PRO A 133 14.93 24.26 7.53
N LEU A 134 16.09 24.31 8.18
CA LEU A 134 16.41 23.38 9.25
C LEU A 134 15.32 23.49 10.31
N SER A 135 14.77 22.37 10.73
CA SER A 135 13.71 22.31 11.73
C SER A 135 13.97 21.11 12.65
N PRO A 136 13.47 21.16 13.89
CA PRO A 136 13.45 19.93 14.68
C PRO A 136 12.86 18.79 13.88
N PRO A 137 13.21 17.53 14.19
CA PRO A 137 13.03 16.39 13.32
C PRO A 137 11.61 16.37 12.73
N ASN A 138 11.50 16.03 11.48
CA ASN A 138 10.27 15.77 10.75
C ASN A 138 9.51 17.03 10.28
N ARG A 139 9.85 17.43 9.09
CA ARG A 139 9.17 18.54 8.43
C ARG A 139 8.10 18.02 7.49
N GLN A 140 6.90 18.48 7.68
CA GLN A 140 5.81 18.23 6.77
C GLN A 140 6.02 19.00 5.46
N MET A 141 6.43 18.28 4.41
CA MET A 141 6.64 18.84 3.07
C MET A 141 5.33 18.93 2.31
N ILE A 142 4.56 17.85 2.33
CA ILE A 142 3.22 17.78 1.74
C ILE A 142 2.28 16.99 2.65
N THR A 143 0.99 17.17 2.38
CA THR A 143 -0.07 16.29 2.83
C THR A 143 -0.79 15.70 1.64
N VAL A 144 -1.20 14.45 1.75
CA VAL A 144 -2.08 13.78 0.78
C VAL A 144 -3.32 13.30 1.50
N THR A 145 -4.47 13.81 1.11
CA THR A 145 -5.77 13.38 1.63
C THR A 145 -6.34 12.32 0.70
N PHE A 146 -6.65 11.15 1.22
CA PHE A 146 -7.31 10.05 0.50
C PHE A 146 -8.70 9.81 1.04
N ASN A 147 -9.60 9.30 0.19
CA ASN A 147 -10.83 8.64 0.61
C ASN A 147 -10.53 7.16 0.84
N VAL A 148 -10.90 6.65 2.02
CA VAL A 148 -10.80 5.22 2.35
C VAL A 148 -12.07 4.52 1.88
N ALA A 149 -11.93 3.38 1.21
CA ALA A 149 -13.06 2.61 0.73
C ALA A 149 -14.01 2.21 1.88
N ALA A 150 -15.31 2.35 1.68
CA ALA A 150 -16.31 2.07 2.71
C ALA A 150 -16.36 0.59 3.12
N ASN A 151 -16.00 -0.29 2.19
CA ASN A 151 -15.92 -1.74 2.40
C ASN A 151 -14.50 -2.24 2.72
N ALA A 152 -13.55 -1.33 3.00
CA ALA A 152 -12.20 -1.72 3.36
C ALA A 152 -12.21 -2.57 4.64
N VAL A 153 -11.56 -3.73 4.56
CA VAL A 153 -11.39 -4.62 5.72
C VAL A 153 -10.27 -4.10 6.62
N SER A 154 -10.33 -4.48 7.91
CA SER A 154 -9.23 -4.16 8.83
C SER A 154 -7.92 -4.74 8.34
N GLY A 155 -6.87 -3.93 8.35
CA GLY A 155 -5.56 -4.33 7.85
C GLY A 155 -4.61 -3.14 7.72
N VAL A 156 -3.45 -3.40 7.12
CA VAL A 156 -2.42 -2.40 6.88
C VAL A 156 -2.19 -2.30 5.38
N THR A 157 -2.31 -1.08 4.82
CA THR A 157 -1.97 -0.80 3.43
C THR A 157 -0.71 0.05 3.37
N PRO A 158 0.34 -0.37 2.63
CA PRO A 158 1.56 0.41 2.50
C PRO A 158 1.38 1.56 1.50
N ILE A 159 2.07 2.66 1.78
CA ILE A 159 2.35 3.71 0.81
C ILE A 159 3.86 3.76 0.62
N THR A 160 4.33 3.65 -0.61
CA THR A 160 5.75 3.51 -0.93
C THR A 160 6.22 4.55 -1.91
N PHE A 161 7.53 4.79 -1.94
CA PHE A 161 8.17 5.61 -2.97
C PHE A 161 8.54 4.75 -4.18
N VAL A 162 8.23 5.26 -5.39
CA VAL A 162 8.63 4.64 -6.67
C VAL A 162 9.13 5.72 -7.64
N THR A 163 9.79 5.33 -8.74
CA THR A 163 10.49 6.24 -9.63
C THR A 163 9.68 6.73 -10.83
N SER A 164 8.42 6.32 -10.97
CA SER A 164 7.56 6.67 -12.11
C SER A 164 6.12 6.88 -11.64
N PRO A 165 5.44 7.96 -12.08
CA PRO A 165 5.75 8.87 -13.21
C PRO A 165 6.74 10.01 -12.91
N THR A 166 7.13 10.25 -11.67
CA THR A 166 8.09 11.28 -11.28
C THR A 166 9.26 10.62 -10.55
N PRO A 167 10.52 10.87 -10.97
CA PRO A 167 11.69 10.24 -10.37
C PRO A 167 11.90 10.70 -8.92
N LEU A 168 12.64 9.89 -8.14
CA LEU A 168 13.06 10.23 -6.79
C LEU A 168 14.29 11.14 -6.85
N SER A 169 14.17 12.35 -6.34
CA SER A 169 15.33 13.25 -6.19
C SER A 169 15.07 14.31 -5.12
N VAL A 170 16.14 14.73 -4.47
CA VAL A 170 16.22 15.96 -3.67
C VAL A 170 17.42 16.72 -4.18
N SER A 171 17.31 18.02 -4.37
CA SER A 171 18.39 18.85 -4.94
C SER A 171 18.59 20.16 -4.21
N ASN A 172 19.82 20.65 -4.28
CA ASN A 172 20.21 21.97 -3.79
C ASN A 172 20.02 23.09 -4.84
N PRO A 173 20.24 24.38 -4.49
CA PRO A 173 20.06 25.50 -5.43
C PRO A 173 20.94 25.43 -6.70
N ASN A 174 22.01 24.65 -6.68
CA ASN A 174 22.89 24.46 -7.84
C ASN A 174 22.45 23.30 -8.75
N GLY A 175 21.30 22.66 -8.44
CA GLY A 175 20.80 21.52 -9.18
C GLY A 175 21.57 20.22 -8.91
N VAL A 176 22.39 20.18 -7.85
CA VAL A 176 23.11 18.96 -7.45
C VAL A 176 22.15 18.04 -6.69
N LEU A 177 22.11 16.79 -7.11
CA LEU A 177 21.31 15.77 -6.43
C LEU A 177 21.95 15.43 -5.08
N LEU A 178 21.11 15.42 -4.05
CA LEU A 178 21.51 15.19 -2.68
C LEU A 178 21.14 13.74 -2.27
N GLN A 179 22.08 13.09 -1.55
CA GLN A 179 21.83 11.74 -1.06
C GLN A 179 20.66 11.76 -0.07
N THR A 180 19.67 10.90 -0.31
CA THR A 180 18.42 10.90 0.47
C THR A 180 17.98 9.46 0.71
N ILE A 181 17.60 9.16 1.96
CA ILE A 181 16.92 7.91 2.33
C ILE A 181 15.42 8.12 2.17
N TYR A 182 14.75 7.15 1.57
CA TYR A 182 13.30 7.14 1.37
C TYR A 182 12.65 6.09 2.28
N GLU A 183 11.86 6.54 3.26
CA GLU A 183 11.21 5.66 4.23
C GLU A 183 9.72 5.54 3.93
N VAL A 184 9.27 4.30 3.75
CA VAL A 184 7.87 3.98 3.47
C VAL A 184 7.00 4.19 4.70
N GLY A 185 5.70 4.45 4.47
CA GLY A 185 4.71 4.54 5.52
C GLY A 185 3.54 3.58 5.28
N THR A 186 2.66 3.51 6.26
CA THR A 186 1.47 2.66 6.19
C THR A 186 0.23 3.41 6.65
N VAL A 187 -0.92 3.03 6.11
CA VAL A 187 -2.22 3.38 6.66
C VAL A 187 -2.83 2.12 7.28
N THR A 188 -3.02 2.15 8.59
CA THR A 188 -3.75 1.09 9.30
C THR A 188 -5.24 1.36 9.17
N ILE A 189 -5.97 0.46 8.54
CA ILE A 189 -7.41 0.58 8.35
C ILE A 189 -8.13 -0.11 9.50
N ASN A 190 -8.96 0.64 10.22
CA ASN A 190 -9.98 0.11 11.09
C ASN A 190 -11.23 -0.10 10.23
N GLY A 191 -11.31 -1.24 9.57
CA GLY A 191 -12.47 -1.64 8.77
C GLY A 191 -13.55 -2.21 9.67
N SER A 192 -14.81 -1.99 9.33
CA SER A 192 -15.83 -2.93 9.73
C SER A 192 -15.56 -4.21 8.93
N GLY A 193 -15.21 -5.29 9.59
CA GLY A 193 -15.16 -6.60 8.93
C GLY A 193 -16.49 -6.87 8.20
N PRO A 194 -16.54 -7.86 7.29
CA PRO A 194 -17.78 -8.21 6.63
C PRO A 194 -18.87 -8.41 7.69
N THR A 195 -19.97 -7.69 7.54
CA THR A 195 -21.12 -7.89 8.40
C THR A 195 -21.95 -9.02 7.83
N PHE A 196 -22.39 -9.93 8.70
CA PHE A 196 -23.18 -11.09 8.32
C PHE A 196 -24.58 -10.96 8.90
N VAL A 197 -25.58 -11.35 8.10
CA VAL A 197 -26.99 -11.30 8.46
C VAL A 197 -27.66 -12.63 8.15
N THR A 198 -28.86 -12.82 8.69
CA THR A 198 -29.74 -13.92 8.30
C THR A 198 -30.71 -13.41 7.26
N ILE A 199 -30.85 -14.14 6.15
CA ILE A 199 -31.89 -13.91 5.15
C ILE A 199 -32.78 -15.11 5.02
N GLY A 200 -34.05 -14.91 4.66
CA GLY A 200 -35.00 -15.99 4.53
C GLY A 200 -36.32 -15.54 3.90
N GLY A 201 -37.24 -16.45 3.88
CA GLY A 201 -38.56 -16.22 3.31
C GLY A 201 -39.44 -17.46 3.34
N ARG A 202 -40.48 -17.39 2.54
CA ARG A 202 -41.47 -18.48 2.43
C ARG A 202 -41.61 -18.91 0.98
N VAL A 203 -41.75 -20.21 0.78
CA VAL A 203 -42.08 -20.82 -0.51
C VAL A 203 -43.52 -21.36 -0.44
N THR A 204 -44.34 -20.96 -1.42
CA THR A 204 -45.73 -21.37 -1.53
C THR A 204 -46.02 -21.96 -2.88
N THR A 205 -47.12 -22.74 -2.96
CA THR A 205 -47.72 -23.21 -4.23
C THR A 205 -48.38 -22.04 -4.96
N PRO A 206 -48.80 -22.21 -6.25
CA PRO A 206 -49.57 -21.20 -6.95
C PRO A 206 -50.89 -20.82 -6.24
N SER A 207 -51.48 -21.77 -5.50
CA SER A 207 -52.70 -21.56 -4.70
C SER A 207 -52.44 -20.94 -3.31
N GLY A 208 -51.20 -20.57 -3.00
CA GLY A 208 -50.83 -19.91 -1.72
C GLY A 208 -50.58 -20.88 -0.54
N LEU A 209 -50.62 -22.19 -0.75
CA LEU A 209 -50.36 -23.17 0.31
C LEU A 209 -48.85 -23.29 0.55
N ASN A 210 -48.45 -23.50 1.83
CA ASN A 210 -47.05 -23.66 2.19
C ASN A 210 -46.40 -24.88 1.51
N LEU A 211 -45.27 -24.70 0.90
CA LEU A 211 -44.54 -25.78 0.22
C LEU A 211 -43.36 -26.26 1.07
N ARG A 212 -43.53 -27.48 1.64
CA ARG A 212 -42.45 -28.17 2.40
C ARG A 212 -41.49 -28.90 1.47
N ASN A 213 -40.27 -29.14 1.94
CA ASN A 213 -39.25 -29.94 1.29
C ASN A 213 -38.82 -29.41 -0.10
N ALA A 214 -39.05 -28.14 -0.38
CA ALA A 214 -38.40 -27.47 -1.51
C ALA A 214 -36.96 -27.12 -1.17
N VAL A 215 -36.04 -27.28 -2.10
CA VAL A 215 -34.64 -26.92 -1.93
C VAL A 215 -34.44 -25.50 -2.46
N VAL A 216 -34.08 -24.61 -1.53
CA VAL A 216 -33.70 -23.23 -1.85
C VAL A 216 -32.19 -23.18 -1.97
N SER A 217 -31.67 -22.57 -3.01
CA SER A 217 -30.23 -22.39 -3.23
C SER A 217 -29.89 -20.91 -3.25
N LEU A 218 -28.89 -20.54 -2.48
CA LEU A 218 -28.26 -19.23 -2.42
C LEU A 218 -26.92 -19.32 -3.13
N ILE A 219 -26.69 -18.51 -4.17
CA ILE A 219 -25.48 -18.50 -5.00
C ILE A 219 -24.88 -17.11 -4.96
N ASP A 220 -23.62 -17.01 -4.58
CA ASP A 220 -22.88 -15.75 -4.54
C ASP A 220 -22.26 -15.38 -5.89
N SER A 221 -21.59 -14.23 -5.98
CA SER A 221 -20.88 -13.75 -7.18
C SER A 221 -19.74 -14.65 -7.64
N ASN A 222 -19.22 -15.52 -6.76
CA ASN A 222 -18.15 -16.48 -7.04
C ASN A 222 -18.71 -17.87 -7.42
N ASN A 223 -20.02 -17.98 -7.63
CA ASN A 223 -20.74 -19.24 -7.89
C ASN A 223 -20.68 -20.25 -6.73
N VAL A 224 -20.35 -19.80 -5.51
CA VAL A 224 -20.44 -20.66 -4.33
C VAL A 224 -21.90 -20.84 -3.95
N ARG A 225 -22.32 -22.11 -3.85
CA ARG A 225 -23.73 -22.48 -3.61
C ARG A 225 -23.92 -22.99 -2.19
N ARG A 226 -24.90 -22.42 -1.50
CA ARG A 226 -25.45 -22.93 -0.23
C ARG A 226 -26.88 -23.35 -0.44
N THR A 227 -27.38 -24.34 0.31
CA THR A 227 -28.75 -24.82 0.19
C THR A 227 -29.45 -24.89 1.54
N ALA A 228 -30.74 -24.61 1.54
CA ALA A 228 -31.66 -24.80 2.66
C ALA A 228 -32.90 -25.54 2.18
N THR A 229 -33.53 -26.30 3.06
CA THR A 229 -34.79 -27.02 2.76
C THR A 229 -35.94 -26.36 3.49
N THR A 230 -37.06 -26.13 2.81
CA THR A 230 -38.23 -25.50 3.41
C THR A 230 -38.87 -26.41 4.47
N SER A 231 -39.28 -25.81 5.59
CA SER A 231 -40.01 -26.43 6.70
C SER A 231 -41.45 -26.79 6.30
N SER A 232 -42.19 -27.41 7.23
CA SER A 232 -43.63 -27.67 7.06
C SER A 232 -44.49 -26.40 6.83
N PHE A 233 -43.99 -25.25 7.26
CA PHE A 233 -44.61 -23.95 7.04
C PHE A 233 -44.11 -23.24 5.78
N GLY A 234 -43.29 -23.91 4.93
CA GLY A 234 -42.70 -23.36 3.73
C GLY A 234 -41.57 -22.37 4.00
N LEU A 235 -41.12 -22.23 5.25
CA LEU A 235 -40.06 -21.27 5.65
C LEU A 235 -38.67 -21.84 5.38
N TYR A 236 -37.76 -20.98 4.97
CA TYR A 236 -36.34 -21.24 4.85
C TYR A 236 -35.51 -20.06 5.37
N SER A 237 -34.27 -20.30 5.77
CA SER A 237 -33.29 -19.29 6.16
C SER A 237 -31.88 -19.68 5.78
N PHE A 238 -31.05 -18.68 5.59
CA PHE A 238 -29.60 -18.77 5.46
C PHE A 238 -28.97 -17.83 6.48
N ASP A 239 -28.22 -18.38 7.41
CA ASP A 239 -27.44 -17.60 8.38
C ASP A 239 -26.06 -17.27 7.81
N ASN A 240 -25.38 -16.28 8.37
CA ASN A 240 -24.05 -15.86 7.97
C ASN A 240 -23.98 -15.53 6.46
N VAL A 241 -24.88 -14.68 5.99
CA VAL A 241 -24.89 -14.12 4.64
C VAL A 241 -24.21 -12.76 4.70
N GLU A 242 -23.17 -12.59 3.91
CA GLU A 242 -22.39 -11.36 3.88
C GLU A 242 -23.22 -10.20 3.28
N THR A 243 -23.22 -9.06 3.95
CA THR A 243 -23.86 -7.83 3.46
C THR A 243 -22.98 -7.12 2.41
N GLY A 244 -23.58 -6.27 1.59
CA GLY A 244 -22.90 -5.56 0.51
C GLY A 244 -22.70 -6.42 -0.76
N GLN A 245 -23.18 -7.68 -0.74
CA GLN A 245 -23.11 -8.60 -1.87
C GLN A 245 -24.47 -8.80 -2.53
N THR A 246 -24.46 -9.26 -3.78
CA THR A 246 -25.67 -9.64 -4.52
C THR A 246 -25.69 -11.15 -4.71
N TYR A 247 -26.81 -11.76 -4.36
CA TYR A 247 -26.99 -13.21 -4.44
C TYR A 247 -28.09 -13.57 -5.44
N THR A 248 -27.92 -14.71 -6.12
CA THR A 248 -28.98 -15.32 -6.89
C THR A 248 -29.63 -16.42 -6.05
N ILE A 249 -30.94 -16.31 -5.83
CA ILE A 249 -31.73 -17.30 -5.07
C ILE A 249 -32.65 -18.06 -6.02
N THR A 250 -32.57 -19.38 -5.97
CA THR A 250 -33.39 -20.27 -6.79
C THR A 250 -34.08 -21.31 -5.92
N VAL A 251 -35.24 -21.78 -6.36
CA VAL A 251 -36.00 -22.82 -5.67
C VAL A 251 -36.22 -24.02 -6.61
N ALA A 252 -35.92 -25.21 -6.13
CA ALA A 252 -36.18 -26.47 -6.78
C ALA A 252 -37.23 -27.29 -6.03
N SER A 253 -38.26 -27.76 -6.72
CA SER A 253 -39.23 -28.69 -6.16
C SER A 253 -39.61 -29.75 -7.19
N LYS A 254 -40.22 -30.85 -6.74
CA LYS A 254 -40.63 -31.95 -7.61
C LYS A 254 -41.84 -31.59 -8.51
N ARG A 255 -42.61 -30.58 -8.10
CA ARG A 255 -43.95 -30.34 -8.72
C ARG A 255 -44.11 -28.95 -9.32
N TYR A 256 -43.40 -27.93 -8.78
CA TYR A 256 -43.59 -26.55 -9.19
C TYR A 256 -42.27 -25.96 -9.68
N ARG A 257 -42.37 -25.01 -10.58
CA ARG A 257 -41.25 -24.18 -11.06
C ARG A 257 -41.28 -22.84 -10.34
N PHE A 258 -40.12 -22.18 -10.25
CA PHE A 258 -39.99 -20.88 -9.59
C PHE A 258 -39.09 -19.98 -10.43
N ALA A 259 -39.38 -18.69 -10.46
CA ALA A 259 -38.48 -17.70 -11.01
C ALA A 259 -37.31 -17.49 -10.05
N ALA A 260 -36.10 -17.38 -10.59
CA ALA A 260 -34.94 -16.98 -9.80
C ALA A 260 -35.07 -15.50 -9.37
N GLN A 261 -34.55 -15.16 -8.20
CA GLN A 261 -34.47 -13.79 -7.72
C GLN A 261 -33.01 -13.37 -7.54
N ILE A 262 -32.68 -12.15 -7.96
CA ILE A 262 -31.40 -11.51 -7.72
C ILE A 262 -31.60 -10.52 -6.56
N VAL A 263 -30.94 -10.75 -5.43
CA VAL A 263 -31.19 -10.05 -4.18
C VAL A 263 -29.90 -9.38 -3.71
N PRO A 264 -29.83 -8.03 -3.71
CA PRO A 264 -28.78 -7.32 -2.98
C PRO A 264 -29.06 -7.42 -1.47
N VAL A 265 -28.09 -7.89 -0.70
CA VAL A 265 -28.21 -8.08 0.74
C VAL A 265 -27.50 -6.94 1.45
N THR A 266 -28.25 -6.01 2.04
CA THR A 266 -27.74 -4.89 2.84
C THR A 266 -28.04 -5.03 4.32
N GLU A 267 -29.05 -5.84 4.66
CA GLU A 267 -29.57 -6.05 6.01
C GLU A 267 -30.23 -7.42 6.14
N ALA A 268 -30.60 -7.81 7.35
CA ALA A 268 -31.36 -9.03 7.60
C ALA A 268 -32.77 -8.94 6.93
N ARG A 269 -33.17 -10.00 6.26
CA ARG A 269 -34.46 -10.08 5.55
C ARG A 269 -35.15 -11.40 5.77
N SER A 270 -36.47 -11.36 5.97
CA SER A 270 -37.32 -12.56 6.09
C SER A 270 -38.46 -12.59 5.07
N ASP A 271 -38.42 -11.69 4.09
CA ASP A 271 -39.49 -11.41 3.12
C ASP A 271 -39.15 -11.88 1.69
N ILE A 272 -38.09 -12.66 1.49
CA ILE A 272 -37.69 -13.17 0.18
C ILE A 272 -38.56 -14.38 -0.16
N ASN A 273 -39.78 -14.11 -0.66
CA ASN A 273 -40.79 -15.13 -0.86
C ASN A 273 -40.83 -15.62 -2.30
N PHE A 274 -41.16 -16.89 -2.47
CA PHE A 274 -41.34 -17.54 -3.76
C PHE A 274 -42.74 -18.14 -3.88
N VAL A 275 -43.38 -17.86 -4.99
CA VAL A 275 -44.67 -18.47 -5.38
C VAL A 275 -44.42 -19.39 -6.56
N GLY A 276 -44.89 -20.62 -6.46
CA GLY A 276 -44.80 -21.62 -7.52
C GLY A 276 -45.51 -21.15 -8.78
N LEU A 277 -44.96 -21.54 -9.91
CA LEU A 277 -45.59 -21.41 -11.24
C LEU A 277 -46.27 -22.74 -11.57
N GLU A 278 -47.38 -22.70 -12.28
CA GLU A 278 -48.06 -23.88 -12.76
C GLU A 278 -47.29 -24.62 -13.85
#